data_ecd65691d2ec90180601776b24b8f771
#
_entry.id   ecd65691d2ec90180601776b24b8f771
#
_cell.length_a   1.000
_cell.length_b   1.000
_cell.length_c   1.000
_cell.angle_alpha   90.00
_cell.angle_beta   90.00
_cell.angle_gamma   90.00
#
_symmetry.space_group_name_H-M   'P 1'
#
loop_
_entity.id
_entity.type
_entity.pdbx_description
1 polymer ?
#
loop_
_entity_poly.entity_id
_entity_poly.type
_entity_poly.pdbx_seq_one_letter_code
_entity_poly.pdbx_strand_id
1 'polypeptide(L)'
;MVTVENVYSHLNKLADVKLAEKWDNVGLMLGDYNNEVNKVLVCLDVTTKVVEEAIANNIDLIVSHHPLIFKPLKSLDFTEDFKSNIIRNLIKNDIAVISFHTNLDSATLGLNDYLARLLNLKDIKVLFEHSLDSTAGLGRIGKLEEPLDMGDFIKYIKEKYSLDTVSAVIGDENVISTVALLGGSGADFIYT
;
A
#
# COMPACT_ATOMS: atom_id res chain seq x y z
N MET A 1 -13.16 23.41 10.19
CA MET A 1 -13.54 22.35 9.21
C MET A 1 -12.28 21.63 8.80
N VAL A 2 -12.32 20.32 8.66
CA VAL A 2 -11.20 19.53 8.13
C VAL A 2 -11.31 19.52 6.61
N THR A 3 -10.20 19.70 5.89
CA THR A 3 -10.18 19.69 4.42
C THR A 3 -9.37 18.52 3.88
N VAL A 4 -9.49 18.24 2.59
CA VAL A 4 -8.67 17.24 1.87
C VAL A 4 -7.18 17.53 2.10
N GLU A 5 -6.76 18.81 2.05
CA GLU A 5 -5.38 19.24 2.36
C GLU A 5 -4.96 18.86 3.79
N ASN A 6 -5.84 19.01 4.77
CA ASN A 6 -5.50 18.64 6.15
C ASN A 6 -5.27 17.12 6.29
N VAL A 7 -6.12 16.31 5.66
CA VAL A 7 -5.94 14.85 5.65
C VAL A 7 -4.68 14.46 4.90
N TYR A 8 -4.48 15.01 3.69
CA TYR A 8 -3.27 14.78 2.90
C TYR A 8 -2.00 15.13 3.67
N SER A 9 -1.94 16.33 4.24
CA SER A 9 -0.78 16.78 5.00
C SER A 9 -0.50 15.92 6.24
N HIS A 10 -1.55 15.37 6.87
CA HIS A 10 -1.38 14.46 7.99
C HIS A 10 -0.81 13.11 7.53
N LEU A 11 -1.36 12.53 6.48
CA LEU A 11 -0.89 11.27 5.92
C LEU A 11 0.53 11.39 5.34
N ASN A 12 0.85 12.53 4.72
CA ASN A 12 2.19 12.82 4.20
C ASN A 12 3.27 12.86 5.29
N LYS A 13 2.93 13.19 6.53
CA LYS A 13 3.86 13.07 7.68
C LYS A 13 4.13 11.63 8.09
N LEU A 14 3.20 10.72 7.80
CA LEU A 14 3.36 9.29 8.10
C LEU A 14 4.12 8.58 6.97
N ALA A 15 3.90 8.99 5.73
CA ALA A 15 4.51 8.39 4.55
C ALA A 15 4.75 9.50 3.50
N ASP A 16 5.89 10.19 3.61
CA ASP A 16 6.23 11.31 2.71
C ASP A 16 6.17 10.85 1.25
N VAL A 17 5.45 11.58 0.41
CA VAL A 17 5.35 11.28 -1.04
C VAL A 17 6.70 11.27 -1.74
N LYS A 18 7.74 11.91 -1.17
CA LYS A 18 9.11 11.85 -1.68
C LYS A 18 9.75 10.47 -1.57
N LEU A 19 9.19 9.57 -0.75
CA LEU A 19 9.62 8.18 -0.62
C LEU A 19 9.00 7.28 -1.70
N ALA A 20 8.18 7.82 -2.58
CA ALA A 20 7.62 7.06 -3.68
C ALA A 20 8.68 6.74 -4.73
N GLU A 21 8.55 5.56 -5.34
CA GLU A 21 9.36 5.17 -6.49
C GLU A 21 9.17 6.14 -7.65
N LYS A 22 10.22 6.41 -8.43
CA LYS A 22 10.22 7.41 -9.53
C LYS A 22 9.17 7.15 -10.61
N TRP A 23 8.76 5.90 -10.78
CA TRP A 23 7.75 5.49 -11.76
C TRP A 23 6.33 5.52 -11.22
N ASP A 24 6.17 5.77 -9.91
CA ASP A 24 4.89 5.72 -9.23
C ASP A 24 4.11 7.03 -9.36
N ASN A 25 2.82 6.97 -9.01
CA ASN A 25 1.94 8.14 -8.94
C ASN A 25 1.18 8.13 -7.61
N VAL A 26 1.55 9.02 -6.69
CA VAL A 26 0.99 9.11 -5.33
C VAL A 26 0.48 10.52 -5.04
N GLY A 27 -0.31 10.67 -3.99
CA GLY A 27 -0.89 11.92 -3.58
C GLY A 27 -2.33 12.11 -4.05
N LEU A 28 -2.76 13.34 -4.31
CA LEU A 28 -4.11 13.64 -4.76
C LEU A 28 -4.30 13.18 -6.22
N MET A 29 -5.17 12.19 -6.42
CA MET A 29 -5.50 11.63 -7.74
C MET A 29 -6.68 12.35 -8.38
N LEU A 30 -7.63 12.81 -7.58
CA LEU A 30 -8.87 13.44 -8.01
C LEU A 30 -9.41 14.32 -6.88
N GLY A 31 -9.99 15.47 -7.21
CA GLY A 31 -10.68 16.35 -6.26
C GLY A 31 -9.97 17.69 -6.05
N ASP A 32 -10.40 18.41 -5.03
CA ASP A 32 -9.87 19.71 -4.62
C ASP A 32 -9.35 19.64 -3.18
N TYR A 33 -8.15 20.16 -2.94
CA TYR A 33 -7.55 20.23 -1.61
C TYR A 33 -8.38 21.05 -0.60
N ASN A 34 -9.19 22.00 -1.07
CA ASN A 34 -10.02 22.85 -0.23
C ASN A 34 -11.36 22.23 0.17
N ASN A 35 -11.77 21.12 -0.47
CA ASN A 35 -13.03 20.49 -0.14
C ASN A 35 -13.06 20.02 1.31
N GLU A 36 -14.22 20.22 1.96
CA GLU A 36 -14.47 19.78 3.32
C GLU A 36 -14.58 18.26 3.41
N VAL A 37 -13.99 17.68 4.45
CA VAL A 37 -13.99 16.24 4.71
C VAL A 37 -14.60 15.96 6.08
N ASN A 38 -15.72 15.27 6.09
CA ASN A 38 -16.40 14.76 7.29
C ASN A 38 -16.26 13.25 7.41
N LYS A 39 -16.22 12.54 6.24
CA LYS A 39 -16.12 11.09 6.20
C LYS A 39 -15.05 10.64 5.21
N VAL A 40 -14.24 9.69 5.66
CA VAL A 40 -13.18 9.07 4.86
C VAL A 40 -13.45 7.58 4.73
N LEU A 41 -13.29 7.05 3.51
CA LEU A 41 -13.25 5.62 3.23
C LEU A 41 -11.81 5.22 2.91
N VAL A 42 -11.33 4.15 3.52
CA VAL A 42 -9.98 3.60 3.25
C VAL A 42 -10.12 2.27 2.53
N CYS A 43 -9.37 2.10 1.45
CA CYS A 43 -9.40 0.86 0.66
C CYS A 43 -8.03 0.52 0.07
N LEU A 44 -7.89 -0.71 -0.41
CA LEU A 44 -6.73 -1.13 -1.20
C LEU A 44 -6.84 -0.57 -2.62
N ASP A 45 -7.97 -0.84 -3.28
CA ASP A 45 -8.26 -0.47 -4.66
C ASP A 45 -9.55 0.35 -4.75
N VAL A 46 -9.56 1.40 -5.58
CA VAL A 46 -10.76 2.16 -5.91
C VAL A 46 -11.54 1.42 -7.01
N THR A 47 -12.37 0.48 -6.59
CA THR A 47 -13.23 -0.33 -7.47
C THR A 47 -14.62 0.30 -7.64
N THR A 48 -15.39 -0.19 -8.61
CA THR A 48 -16.81 0.22 -8.78
C THR A 48 -17.60 0.03 -7.48
N LYS A 49 -17.41 -1.11 -6.77
CA LYS A 49 -18.11 -1.38 -5.50
C LYS A 49 -17.72 -0.39 -4.40
N VAL A 50 -16.43 -0.06 -4.30
CA VAL A 50 -15.95 0.95 -3.34
C VAL A 50 -16.57 2.31 -3.62
N VAL A 51 -16.69 2.71 -4.89
CA VAL A 51 -17.32 3.99 -5.26
C VAL A 51 -18.82 3.97 -4.99
N GLU A 52 -19.52 2.88 -5.28
CA GLU A 52 -20.93 2.70 -4.94
C GLU A 52 -21.16 2.80 -3.41
N GLU A 53 -20.31 2.16 -2.61
CA GLU A 53 -20.32 2.26 -1.15
C GLU A 53 -20.05 3.70 -0.67
N ALA A 54 -19.05 4.37 -1.27
CA ALA A 54 -18.72 5.74 -0.94
C ALA A 54 -19.90 6.69 -1.19
N ILE A 55 -20.58 6.55 -2.33
CA ILE A 55 -21.77 7.33 -2.67
C ILE A 55 -22.92 7.06 -1.68
N ALA A 56 -23.21 5.77 -1.41
CA ALA A 56 -24.30 5.38 -0.51
C ALA A 56 -24.10 5.88 0.93
N ASN A 57 -22.86 6.06 1.37
CA ASN A 57 -22.53 6.50 2.73
C ASN A 57 -22.17 7.99 2.82
N ASN A 58 -22.29 8.77 1.73
CA ASN A 58 -21.89 10.18 1.64
C ASN A 58 -20.44 10.37 2.13
N ILE A 59 -19.51 9.64 1.51
CA ILE A 59 -18.06 9.77 1.73
C ILE A 59 -17.55 10.98 0.94
N ASP A 60 -16.73 11.81 1.57
CA ASP A 60 -16.13 13.00 0.96
C ASP A 60 -14.75 12.69 0.36
N LEU A 61 -14.01 11.74 0.97
CA LEU A 61 -12.66 11.40 0.58
C LEU A 61 -12.42 9.87 0.62
N ILE A 62 -11.86 9.33 -0.46
CA ILE A 62 -11.30 7.97 -0.48
C ILE A 62 -9.78 8.07 -0.34
N VAL A 63 -9.22 7.29 0.60
CA VAL A 63 -7.78 7.07 0.72
C VAL A 63 -7.49 5.65 0.27
N SER A 64 -6.74 5.48 -0.81
CA SER A 64 -6.40 4.17 -1.35
C SER A 64 -4.90 3.89 -1.27
N HIS A 65 -4.55 2.60 -1.23
CA HIS A 65 -3.16 2.17 -1.40
C HIS A 65 -2.78 2.23 -2.88
N HIS A 66 -3.45 1.45 -3.72
CA HIS A 66 -3.18 1.48 -5.16
C HIS A 66 -3.73 2.76 -5.80
N PRO A 67 -2.92 3.43 -6.65
CA PRO A 67 -3.33 4.68 -7.26
C PRO A 67 -4.47 4.49 -8.27
N LEU A 68 -5.54 5.28 -8.12
CA LEU A 68 -6.64 5.33 -9.08
C LEU A 68 -6.13 5.64 -10.49
N ILE A 69 -5.18 6.56 -10.60
CA ILE A 69 -4.54 6.95 -11.87
C ILE A 69 -3.05 6.60 -11.80
N PHE A 70 -2.70 5.34 -12.13
CA PHE A 70 -1.31 4.89 -12.14
C PHE A 70 -0.52 5.42 -13.35
N LYS A 71 -1.13 5.38 -14.53
CA LYS A 71 -0.55 5.93 -15.77
C LYS A 71 -1.40 7.10 -16.27
N PRO A 72 -0.79 8.11 -16.93
CA PRO A 72 -1.54 9.22 -17.51
C PRO A 72 -2.70 8.74 -18.36
N LEU A 73 -3.88 9.33 -18.16
CA LEU A 73 -5.07 9.04 -18.94
C LEU A 73 -4.95 9.69 -20.32
N LYS A 74 -5.24 8.94 -21.37
CA LYS A 74 -5.28 9.46 -22.74
C LYS A 74 -6.67 9.95 -23.14
N SER A 75 -7.71 9.37 -22.55
CA SER A 75 -9.12 9.71 -22.78
C SER A 75 -9.95 9.29 -21.58
N LEU A 76 -11.15 9.82 -21.49
CA LEU A 76 -12.20 9.38 -20.57
C LEU A 76 -13.41 8.96 -21.43
N ASP A 77 -13.46 7.68 -21.78
CA ASP A 77 -14.58 7.08 -22.50
C ASP A 77 -15.56 6.44 -21.51
N PHE A 78 -16.73 7.04 -21.40
CA PHE A 78 -17.76 6.57 -20.46
C PHE A 78 -18.66 5.47 -21.06
N THR A 79 -18.39 5.02 -22.28
CA THR A 79 -19.20 4.00 -22.96
C THR A 79 -18.75 2.59 -22.56
N GLU A 80 -17.45 2.32 -22.64
CA GLU A 80 -16.92 0.98 -22.46
C GLU A 80 -15.86 0.88 -21.35
N ASP A 81 -15.14 2.00 -21.03
CA ASP A 81 -14.08 1.96 -20.04
C ASP A 81 -14.61 2.07 -18.60
N PHE A 82 -14.46 1.00 -17.84
CA PHE A 82 -14.91 0.95 -16.44
C PHE A 82 -14.20 1.98 -15.56
N LYS A 83 -12.90 2.25 -15.79
CA LYS A 83 -12.11 3.22 -15.02
C LYS A 83 -12.64 4.64 -15.25
N SER A 84 -12.96 5.00 -16.50
CA SER A 84 -13.58 6.27 -16.84
C SER A 84 -14.93 6.44 -16.13
N ASN A 85 -15.72 5.37 -16.00
CA ASN A 85 -16.98 5.40 -15.28
C ASN A 85 -16.79 5.56 -13.75
N ILE A 86 -15.76 4.95 -13.16
CA ILE A 86 -15.37 5.20 -11.77
C ILE A 86 -15.07 6.68 -11.56
N ILE A 87 -14.18 7.26 -12.40
CA ILE A 87 -13.80 8.68 -12.33
C ILE A 87 -15.02 9.59 -12.50
N ARG A 88 -15.89 9.28 -13.47
CA ARG A 88 -17.14 10.03 -13.69
C ARG A 88 -18.03 10.06 -12.46
N ASN A 89 -18.19 8.91 -11.80
CA ASN A 89 -19.04 8.80 -10.61
C ASN A 89 -18.44 9.57 -9.42
N LEU A 90 -17.13 9.51 -9.23
CA LEU A 90 -16.41 10.29 -8.22
C LEU A 90 -16.60 11.79 -8.43
N ILE A 91 -16.39 12.28 -9.68
CA ILE A 91 -16.58 13.70 -10.04
C ILE A 91 -18.02 14.14 -9.80
N LYS A 92 -19.01 13.33 -10.21
CA LYS A 92 -20.43 13.68 -10.06
C LYS A 92 -20.88 13.80 -8.60
N ASN A 93 -20.23 13.09 -7.70
CA ASN A 93 -20.57 13.08 -6.28
C ASN A 93 -19.57 13.87 -5.42
N ASP A 94 -18.66 14.62 -6.07
CA ASP A 94 -17.65 15.46 -5.44
C ASP A 94 -16.76 14.70 -4.43
N ILE A 95 -16.44 13.44 -4.74
CA ILE A 95 -15.62 12.57 -3.90
C ILE A 95 -14.16 12.71 -4.32
N ALA A 96 -13.31 13.16 -3.41
CA ALA A 96 -11.87 13.23 -3.63
C ALA A 96 -11.20 11.85 -3.45
N VAL A 97 -10.04 11.66 -4.11
CA VAL A 97 -9.21 10.43 -3.97
C VAL A 97 -7.76 10.80 -3.74
N ILE A 98 -7.19 10.29 -2.67
CA ILE A 98 -5.75 10.35 -2.36
C ILE A 98 -5.20 8.93 -2.36
N SER A 99 -4.01 8.72 -2.95
CA SER A 99 -3.35 7.41 -2.95
C SER A 99 -1.98 7.49 -2.30
N PHE A 100 -1.68 6.52 -1.41
CA PHE A 100 -0.39 6.31 -0.77
C PHE A 100 0.06 4.89 -1.08
N HIS A 101 1.00 4.73 -2.02
CA HIS A 101 1.43 3.47 -2.60
C HIS A 101 2.87 3.13 -2.17
N THR A 102 3.84 3.21 -3.08
CA THR A 102 5.21 2.85 -2.76
C THR A 102 5.87 3.74 -1.69
N ASN A 103 5.39 4.95 -1.51
CA ASN A 103 5.80 5.79 -0.37
C ASN A 103 5.35 5.21 0.98
N LEU A 104 4.16 4.59 1.06
CA LEU A 104 3.70 3.88 2.26
C LEU A 104 4.46 2.57 2.46
N ASP A 105 4.81 1.88 1.36
CA ASP A 105 5.66 0.68 1.42
C ASP A 105 7.06 1.01 1.96
N SER A 106 7.61 2.16 1.56
CA SER A 106 8.95 2.60 1.93
C SER A 106 9.04 3.24 3.31
N ALA A 107 7.97 3.87 3.78
CA ALA A 107 7.97 4.66 5.01
C ALA A 107 8.38 3.85 6.24
N THR A 108 9.10 4.50 7.16
CA THR A 108 9.31 4.00 8.52
C THR A 108 7.94 3.88 9.21
N LEU A 109 7.69 2.73 9.83
CA LEU A 109 6.38 2.32 10.38
C LEU A 109 5.28 2.14 9.32
N GLY A 110 5.64 2.09 8.05
CA GLY A 110 4.74 1.83 6.93
C GLY A 110 4.36 0.36 6.77
N LEU A 111 3.90 -0.01 5.56
CA LEU A 111 3.32 -1.33 5.30
C LEU A 111 4.33 -2.47 5.54
N ASN A 112 5.57 -2.35 5.06
CA ASN A 112 6.56 -3.41 5.24
C ASN A 112 7.01 -3.56 6.69
N ASP A 113 7.03 -2.50 7.50
CA ASP A 113 7.25 -2.60 8.95
C ASP A 113 6.09 -3.31 9.65
N TYR A 114 4.85 -3.02 9.23
CA TYR A 114 3.67 -3.71 9.76
C TYR A 114 3.72 -5.22 9.47
N LEU A 115 4.04 -5.60 8.24
CA LEU A 115 4.19 -7.00 7.85
C LEU A 115 5.30 -7.71 8.65
N ALA A 116 6.46 -7.07 8.83
CA ALA A 116 7.55 -7.61 9.63
C ALA A 116 7.16 -7.82 11.11
N ARG A 117 6.38 -6.89 11.67
CA ARG A 117 5.87 -7.00 13.04
C ARG A 117 4.83 -8.09 13.20
N LEU A 118 3.97 -8.33 12.21
CA LEU A 118 3.03 -9.46 12.22
C LEU A 118 3.76 -10.80 12.33
N LEU A 119 4.94 -10.91 11.72
CA LEU A 119 5.83 -12.07 11.86
C LEU A 119 6.66 -12.06 13.16
N ASN A 120 6.45 -11.12 14.08
CA ASN A 120 7.23 -10.94 15.30
C ASN A 120 8.75 -10.90 15.07
N LEU A 121 9.21 -10.41 13.92
CA LEU A 121 10.63 -10.32 13.62
C LEU A 121 11.35 -9.40 14.61
N LYS A 122 12.57 -9.81 14.99
CA LYS A 122 13.51 -9.04 15.81
C LYS A 122 14.58 -8.39 14.92
N ASP A 123 15.24 -7.37 15.43
CA ASP A 123 16.33 -6.67 14.73
C ASP A 123 15.95 -6.23 13.32
N ILE A 124 14.70 -5.74 13.16
CA ILE A 124 14.16 -5.35 11.86
C ILE A 124 14.99 -4.19 11.25
N LYS A 125 15.40 -4.36 10.01
CA LYS A 125 16.10 -3.36 9.20
C LYS A 125 15.44 -3.22 7.84
N VAL A 126 15.66 -2.08 7.18
CA VAL A 126 15.27 -1.88 5.78
C VAL A 126 16.07 -2.86 4.91
N LEU A 127 15.42 -3.47 3.91
CA LEU A 127 16.07 -4.38 2.96
C LEU A 127 16.74 -3.60 1.84
N PHE A 128 16.05 -2.62 1.25
CA PHE A 128 16.57 -1.73 0.20
C PHE A 128 16.38 -0.28 0.63
N GLU A 129 17.45 0.36 1.08
CA GLU A 129 17.40 1.73 1.59
C GLU A 129 16.99 2.74 0.52
N HIS A 130 16.14 3.69 0.90
CA HIS A 130 15.75 4.79 0.02
C HIS A 130 16.89 5.85 -0.03
N SER A 131 17.13 6.41 -1.21
CA SER A 131 18.26 7.34 -1.45
C SER A 131 18.17 8.64 -0.64
N LEU A 132 16.99 9.04 -0.18
CA LEU A 132 16.78 10.26 0.62
C LEU A 132 16.79 10.00 2.13
N ASP A 133 16.53 8.77 2.56
CA ASP A 133 16.43 8.40 3.98
C ASP A 133 16.75 6.91 4.15
N SER A 134 17.87 6.60 4.78
CA SER A 134 18.31 5.22 5.04
C SER A 134 17.44 4.47 6.05
N THR A 135 16.58 5.16 6.80
CA THR A 135 15.60 4.54 7.70
C THR A 135 14.30 4.15 7.00
N ALA A 136 14.11 4.62 5.77
CA ALA A 136 13.01 4.30 4.87
C ALA A 136 13.52 3.48 3.68
N GLY A 137 12.62 2.79 2.98
CA GLY A 137 12.93 2.01 1.79
C GLY A 137 12.11 0.74 1.68
N LEU A 138 12.31 0.01 0.59
CA LEU A 138 11.50 -1.16 0.25
C LEU A 138 11.93 -2.39 1.04
N GLY A 139 10.93 -3.15 1.47
CA GLY A 139 11.12 -4.39 2.21
C GLY A 139 11.72 -4.23 3.59
N ARG A 140 11.70 -5.32 4.34
CA ARG A 140 12.32 -5.44 5.66
C ARG A 140 13.04 -6.78 5.77
N ILE A 141 14.10 -6.79 6.55
CA ILE A 141 14.81 -8.01 6.95
C ILE A 141 14.88 -8.05 8.46
N GLY A 142 14.69 -9.23 9.06
CA GLY A 142 14.77 -9.43 10.50
C GLY A 142 14.94 -10.88 10.86
N LYS A 143 15.05 -11.17 12.16
CA LYS A 143 15.27 -12.51 12.71
C LYS A 143 13.98 -13.06 13.32
N LEU A 144 13.73 -14.34 13.12
CA LEU A 144 12.76 -15.07 13.92
C LEU A 144 13.27 -15.17 15.37
N GLU A 145 12.35 -15.22 16.34
CA GLU A 145 12.69 -15.41 17.74
C GLU A 145 13.36 -16.76 17.97
N GLU A 146 12.82 -17.81 17.34
CA GLU A 146 13.39 -19.14 17.29
C GLU A 146 13.46 -19.60 15.82
N PRO A 147 14.54 -20.28 15.40
CA PRO A 147 14.63 -20.84 14.07
C PRO A 147 13.54 -21.88 13.81
N LEU A 148 12.97 -21.89 12.62
CA LEU A 148 11.93 -22.82 12.20
C LEU A 148 12.41 -23.67 11.02
N ASP A 149 11.97 -24.91 10.91
CA ASP A 149 12.08 -25.65 9.67
C ASP A 149 11.12 -25.08 8.60
N MET A 150 11.36 -25.35 7.33
CA MET A 150 10.57 -24.81 6.21
C MET A 150 9.07 -25.11 6.34
N GLY A 151 8.71 -26.33 6.79
CA GLY A 151 7.32 -26.74 6.91
C GLY A 151 6.59 -25.95 8.01
N ASP A 152 7.24 -25.75 9.13
CA ASP A 152 6.70 -24.97 10.25
C ASP A 152 6.71 -23.48 9.93
N PHE A 153 7.70 -22.97 9.20
CA PHE A 153 7.71 -21.60 8.72
C PHE A 153 6.55 -21.30 7.75
N ILE A 154 6.23 -22.22 6.84
CA ILE A 154 5.07 -22.08 5.96
C ILE A 154 3.76 -22.01 6.77
N LYS A 155 3.58 -22.86 7.78
CA LYS A 155 2.41 -22.81 8.69
C LYS A 155 2.36 -21.49 9.45
N TYR A 156 3.51 -21.04 9.95
CA TYR A 156 3.65 -19.77 10.66
C TYR A 156 3.22 -18.57 9.83
N ILE A 157 3.70 -18.47 8.57
CA ILE A 157 3.28 -17.40 7.65
C ILE A 157 1.78 -17.44 7.40
N LYS A 158 1.22 -18.62 7.13
CA LYS A 158 -0.23 -18.79 6.89
C LYS A 158 -1.04 -18.30 8.07
N GLU A 159 -0.64 -18.65 9.29
CA GLU A 159 -1.30 -18.21 10.53
C GLU A 159 -1.18 -16.69 10.71
N LYS A 160 0.05 -16.15 10.64
CA LYS A 160 0.31 -14.72 10.90
C LYS A 160 -0.34 -13.77 9.91
N TYR A 161 -0.43 -14.17 8.67
CA TYR A 161 -1.05 -13.37 7.60
C TYR A 161 -2.48 -13.80 7.28
N SER A 162 -3.04 -14.78 8.02
CA SER A 162 -4.41 -15.31 7.80
C SER A 162 -4.61 -15.80 6.36
N LEU A 163 -3.64 -16.57 5.83
CA LEU A 163 -3.66 -17.07 4.45
C LEU A 163 -4.12 -18.53 4.40
N ASP A 164 -5.02 -18.84 3.47
CA ASP A 164 -5.45 -20.22 3.20
C ASP A 164 -4.35 -21.02 2.48
N THR A 165 -3.63 -20.35 1.56
CA THR A 165 -2.60 -20.97 0.73
C THR A 165 -1.40 -20.07 0.55
N VAL A 166 -0.21 -20.66 0.38
CA VAL A 166 1.02 -19.99 -0.05
C VAL A 166 1.73 -20.84 -1.07
N SER A 167 2.41 -20.21 -2.03
CA SER A 167 3.33 -20.89 -2.91
C SER A 167 4.73 -20.82 -2.32
N ALA A 168 5.46 -21.95 -2.32
CA ALA A 168 6.81 -22.01 -1.79
C ALA A 168 7.76 -22.64 -2.81
N VAL A 169 8.97 -22.08 -2.92
CA VAL A 169 10.11 -22.69 -3.59
C VAL A 169 11.06 -23.12 -2.48
N ILE A 170 11.31 -24.42 -2.38
CA ILE A 170 12.12 -25.01 -1.31
C ILE A 170 13.56 -25.16 -1.81
N GLY A 171 14.50 -24.54 -1.09
CA GLY A 171 15.93 -24.72 -1.32
C GLY A 171 16.50 -25.86 -0.47
N ASP A 172 17.82 -25.99 -0.48
CA ASP A 172 18.54 -27.05 0.23
C ASP A 172 18.63 -26.81 1.75
N GLU A 173 18.53 -25.55 2.20
CA GLU A 173 18.55 -25.21 3.63
C GLU A 173 17.16 -25.41 4.25
N ASN A 174 17.11 -26.21 5.31
CA ASN A 174 15.85 -26.54 5.95
C ASN A 174 15.52 -25.71 7.20
N VAL A 175 16.45 -24.87 7.70
CA VAL A 175 16.25 -24.08 8.93
C VAL A 175 16.29 -22.60 8.60
N ILE A 176 15.23 -21.90 8.95
CA ILE A 176 15.06 -20.47 8.71
C ILE A 176 15.21 -19.74 10.03
N SER A 177 16.18 -18.82 10.10
CA SER A 177 16.43 -17.93 11.23
C SER A 177 16.26 -16.45 10.86
N THR A 178 16.46 -16.12 9.59
CA THR A 178 16.38 -14.75 9.05
C THR A 178 15.34 -14.71 7.95
N VAL A 179 14.50 -13.68 7.95
CA VAL A 179 13.42 -13.48 6.99
C VAL A 179 13.57 -12.12 6.35
N ALA A 180 13.69 -12.08 5.04
CA ALA A 180 13.49 -10.89 4.24
C ALA A 180 12.06 -10.91 3.67
N LEU A 181 11.36 -9.80 3.71
CA LEU A 181 10.00 -9.66 3.18
C LEU A 181 9.85 -8.36 2.38
N LEU A 182 8.97 -8.41 1.40
CA LEU A 182 8.56 -7.28 0.60
C LEU A 182 7.08 -7.41 0.27
N GLY A 183 6.29 -6.41 0.61
CA GLY A 183 4.89 -6.30 0.21
C GLY A 183 4.76 -5.94 -1.27
N GLY A 184 3.69 -6.42 -1.93
CA GLY A 184 3.43 -6.11 -3.33
C GLY A 184 4.25 -6.94 -4.33
N SER A 185 4.67 -6.34 -5.45
CA SER A 185 5.37 -7.00 -6.55
C SER A 185 6.89 -7.03 -6.29
N GLY A 186 7.34 -8.02 -5.53
CA GLY A 186 8.76 -8.17 -5.12
C GLY A 186 9.62 -9.07 -6.00
N ALA A 187 9.11 -9.64 -7.09
CA ALA A 187 9.84 -10.63 -7.89
C ALA A 187 11.17 -10.13 -8.46
N ASP A 188 11.25 -8.85 -8.80
CA ASP A 188 12.45 -8.24 -9.38
C ASP A 188 13.61 -8.13 -8.37
N PHE A 189 13.33 -8.30 -7.07
CA PHE A 189 14.30 -8.19 -5.97
C PHE A 189 14.86 -9.53 -5.49
N ILE A 190 14.43 -10.66 -6.07
CA ILE A 190 14.85 -12.01 -5.62
C ILE A 190 16.35 -12.26 -5.86
N TYR A 191 16.93 -11.61 -6.84
CA TYR A 191 18.33 -11.83 -7.27
C TYR A 191 19.30 -10.72 -6.85
N THR A 192 18.88 -9.81 -6.01
CA THR A 192 19.70 -8.73 -5.46
C THR A 192 20.02 -8.98 -3.99
#